data_98d9fc8c8c757a78ea7a14afac70881f
#
_entry.id   98d9fc8c8c757a78ea7a14afac70881f
#
_cell.length_a   1.000
_cell.length_b   1.000
_cell.length_c   1.000
_cell.angle_alpha   90.00
_cell.angle_beta   90.00
_cell.angle_gamma   90.00
#
_symmetry.space_group_name_H-M   'P 1'
#
loop_
_entity.id
_entity.type
_entity.pdbx_description
1 polymer ?
#
loop_
_entity_poly.entity_id
_entity_poly.type
_entity_poly.pdbx_seq_one_letter_code
_entity_poly.pdbx_strand_id
1 'polypeptide(L)'
;NEAVRPLRIGMGRFEKEPAASDYENPTVMEFCDIDSFRQDYSATIGRPFTKWADICISHTAFGAWKENENTEDYFSFFNDLKQWAGDPRRQVRIRDKKGAEINLSPYEMLNDGDFDPIEIYAYYIGLYINNMHTKHIYLKYLLSFPVTYTKSVREKILESFKKGLAQSLPATVRTDADCMEKFQVQEGAGEPAAYAVCALQEYKLMPVADEKIIYGVFDFGGGTTDFDFGIWRKASGPKERRYRYVIHHFGDGGDAYLGGENLLELLAFEVFKANSSVLRKSKITFPLPPQCQHFGGDEVLISESQEAWTNMRHMME
;
A
#
# COMPACT_ATOMS: atom_id res chain seq x y z
N ASN A 1 27.58 0.08 -12.69
CA ASN A 1 26.93 -0.18 -11.40
C ASN A 1 25.92 0.92 -11.16
N GLU A 2 24.66 0.68 -11.52
CA GLU A 2 23.56 1.51 -11.08
C GLU A 2 23.40 1.28 -9.57
N ALA A 3 23.59 2.34 -8.79
CA ALA A 3 23.42 2.25 -7.35
C ALA A 3 21.92 2.17 -7.04
N VAL A 4 21.48 1.07 -6.44
CA VAL A 4 20.16 0.98 -5.82
C VAL A 4 20.17 1.90 -4.59
N ARG A 5 19.18 2.79 -4.51
CA ARG A 5 19.01 3.69 -3.37
C ARG A 5 17.58 3.50 -2.84
N PRO A 6 17.45 3.08 -1.58
CA PRO A 6 16.14 3.06 -0.94
C PRO A 6 15.60 4.48 -0.80
N LEU A 7 14.30 4.64 -0.94
CA LEU A 7 13.60 5.91 -0.78
C LEU A 7 12.80 5.88 0.51
N ARG A 8 12.86 6.97 1.26
CA ARG A 8 11.97 7.22 2.39
C ARG A 8 10.86 8.16 1.95
N ILE A 9 9.62 7.81 2.24
CA ILE A 9 8.42 8.56 1.90
C ILE A 9 7.79 9.11 3.18
N GLY A 10 7.53 10.41 3.19
CA GLY A 10 7.00 11.11 4.36
C GLY A 10 8.07 11.73 5.23
N MET A 11 7.62 12.59 6.16
CA MET A 11 8.53 13.29 7.06
C MET A 11 9.08 12.35 8.12
N GLY A 12 10.39 12.33 8.25
CA GLY A 12 11.08 11.78 9.38
C GLY A 12 11.89 12.84 10.09
N ARG A 13 12.41 12.52 11.23
CA ARG A 13 13.33 13.39 11.94
C ARG A 13 14.64 13.46 11.17
N PHE A 14 14.84 14.54 10.42
CA PHE A 14 16.08 14.79 9.65
C PHE A 14 17.33 14.95 10.53
N GLU A 15 17.16 14.99 11.83
CA GLU A 15 18.23 15.19 12.83
C GLU A 15 19.01 13.91 13.17
N LYS A 16 18.53 12.76 12.72
CA LYS A 16 19.18 11.45 12.97
C LYS A 16 19.51 10.77 11.66
N GLU A 17 20.62 10.05 11.65
CA GLU A 17 20.92 9.09 10.57
C GLU A 17 19.75 8.12 10.42
N PRO A 18 19.24 7.89 9.19
CA PRO A 18 18.11 7.01 8.98
C PRO A 18 18.44 5.58 9.40
N ALA A 19 17.55 4.96 10.16
CA ALA A 19 17.59 3.53 10.43
C ALA A 19 17.06 2.73 9.22
N ALA A 20 17.34 1.42 9.16
CA ALA A 20 16.81 0.56 8.11
C ALA A 20 15.27 0.62 8.03
N SER A 21 14.59 0.64 9.17
CA SER A 21 13.13 0.76 9.28
C SER A 21 12.55 2.08 8.71
N ASP A 22 13.37 3.12 8.59
CA ASP A 22 12.92 4.39 7.99
C ASP A 22 12.70 4.26 6.46
N TYR A 23 13.18 3.20 5.85
CA TYR A 23 12.96 2.88 4.44
C TYR A 23 11.84 1.86 4.22
N GLU A 24 11.24 1.34 5.28
CA GLU A 24 10.04 0.51 5.27
C GLU A 24 8.82 1.42 5.25
N ASN A 25 8.46 1.91 4.06
CA ASN A 25 7.43 2.92 3.90
C ASN A 25 6.03 2.35 4.16
N PRO A 26 5.34 2.74 5.26
CA PRO A 26 3.99 2.26 5.52
C PRO A 26 3.01 2.78 4.46
N THR A 27 2.07 1.93 4.05
CA THR A 27 1.02 2.31 3.10
C THR A 27 -0.17 2.87 3.87
N VAL A 28 -0.03 4.10 4.33
CA VAL A 28 -1.05 4.83 5.10
C VAL A 28 -1.28 6.19 4.47
N MET A 29 -2.53 6.63 4.46
CA MET A 29 -2.94 7.98 4.07
C MET A 29 -3.70 8.64 5.21
N GLU A 30 -3.53 9.96 5.36
CA GLU A 30 -4.32 10.81 6.24
C GLU A 30 -4.99 11.90 5.43
N PHE A 31 -6.28 12.05 5.58
CA PHE A 31 -7.10 13.04 4.90
C PHE A 31 -7.47 14.17 5.87
N CYS A 32 -6.90 15.35 5.67
CA CYS A 32 -7.16 16.50 6.52
C CYS A 32 -8.17 17.47 5.89
N ASP A 33 -8.09 17.69 4.56
CA ASP A 33 -9.00 18.56 3.80
C ASP A 33 -9.10 18.07 2.35
N ILE A 34 -10.06 17.19 2.08
CA ILE A 34 -10.23 16.57 0.75
C ILE A 34 -10.69 17.60 -0.29
N ASP A 35 -11.56 18.52 0.10
CA ASP A 35 -12.12 19.50 -0.85
C ASP A 35 -11.05 20.51 -1.30
N SER A 36 -10.23 21.00 -0.37
CA SER A 36 -9.07 21.84 -0.70
C SER A 36 -8.10 21.11 -1.64
N PHE A 37 -7.78 19.85 -1.30
CA PHE A 37 -6.91 19.03 -2.13
C PHE A 37 -7.45 18.85 -3.55
N ARG A 38 -8.72 18.47 -3.71
CA ARG A 38 -9.35 18.25 -5.02
C ARG A 38 -9.35 19.50 -5.88
N GLN A 39 -9.64 20.65 -5.28
CA GLN A 39 -9.60 21.93 -5.97
C GLN A 39 -8.19 22.23 -6.50
N ASP A 40 -7.18 22.12 -5.65
CA ASP A 40 -5.80 22.40 -6.04
C ASP A 40 -5.27 21.37 -7.04
N TYR A 41 -5.58 20.06 -6.83
CA TYR A 41 -5.13 18.97 -7.69
C TYR A 41 -5.63 19.09 -9.14
N SER A 42 -6.86 19.54 -9.32
CA SER A 42 -7.48 19.73 -10.64
C SER A 42 -7.15 21.06 -11.31
N ALA A 43 -6.55 22.01 -10.59
CA ALA A 43 -6.35 23.37 -11.08
C ALA A 43 -5.36 23.48 -12.25
N THR A 44 -4.36 22.61 -12.30
CA THR A 44 -3.32 22.65 -13.34
C THR A 44 -2.88 21.24 -13.74
N ILE A 45 -2.42 21.12 -14.99
CA ILE A 45 -1.77 19.91 -15.48
C ILE A 45 -0.29 19.95 -15.11
N GLY A 46 0.15 18.93 -14.39
CA GLY A 46 1.53 18.76 -13.98
C GLY A 46 1.91 19.59 -12.74
N ARG A 47 2.19 18.88 -11.67
CA ARG A 47 2.63 19.37 -10.35
C ARG A 47 1.78 20.56 -9.86
N PRO A 48 0.47 20.35 -9.64
CA PRO A 48 -0.40 21.37 -9.04
C PRO A 48 0.10 21.79 -7.65
N PHE A 49 -0.28 23.00 -7.23
CA PHE A 49 0.12 23.55 -5.93
C PHE A 49 -0.75 23.00 -4.78
N THR A 50 -0.81 21.67 -4.66
CA THR A 50 -1.47 21.03 -3.52
C THR A 50 -0.72 21.30 -2.23
N LYS A 51 -1.46 21.44 -1.14
CA LYS A 51 -0.88 21.64 0.19
C LYS A 51 -0.52 20.31 0.81
N TRP A 52 0.69 20.20 1.33
CA TRP A 52 1.15 18.99 2.03
C TRP A 52 0.34 18.69 3.31
N ALA A 53 -0.37 19.69 3.85
CA ALA A 53 -1.23 19.54 5.03
C ALA A 53 -2.63 19.02 4.70
N ASP A 54 -3.05 19.02 3.43
CA ASP A 54 -4.40 18.58 3.06
C ASP A 54 -4.51 17.06 3.02
N ILE A 55 -3.46 16.38 2.50
CA ILE A 55 -3.34 14.92 2.52
C ILE A 55 -1.89 14.55 2.82
N CYS A 56 -1.69 13.66 3.77
CA CYS A 56 -0.38 13.11 4.12
C CYS A 56 -0.32 11.63 3.74
N ILE A 57 0.89 11.12 3.47
CA ILE A 57 1.09 9.70 3.18
C ILE A 57 2.27 9.12 3.96
N SER A 58 2.31 7.78 4.01
CA SER A 58 3.41 6.98 4.51
C SER A 58 3.84 7.37 5.93
N HIS A 59 5.12 7.59 6.21
CA HIS A 59 5.62 7.88 7.55
C HIS A 59 4.97 9.09 8.21
N THR A 60 4.59 10.13 7.46
CA THR A 60 3.88 11.29 8.01
C THR A 60 2.50 10.91 8.52
N ALA A 61 1.72 10.22 7.69
CA ALA A 61 0.38 9.75 8.05
C ALA A 61 0.43 8.70 9.17
N PHE A 62 1.41 7.78 9.10
CA PHE A 62 1.58 6.75 10.12
C PHE A 62 1.96 7.30 11.50
N GLY A 63 2.83 8.32 11.53
CA GLY A 63 3.15 9.04 12.77
C GLY A 63 1.93 9.72 13.36
N ALA A 64 1.17 10.44 12.53
CA ALA A 64 -0.07 11.09 12.95
C ALA A 64 -1.11 10.07 13.45
N TRP A 65 -1.22 8.92 12.78
CA TRP A 65 -2.14 7.85 13.19
C TRP A 65 -1.77 7.26 14.57
N LYS A 66 -0.47 7.01 14.81
CA LYS A 66 0.01 6.50 16.11
C LYS A 66 -0.18 7.48 17.26
N GLU A 67 -0.03 8.77 16.99
CA GLU A 67 -0.17 9.82 17.99
C GLU A 67 -1.63 10.28 18.17
N ASN A 68 -2.56 9.79 17.32
CA ASN A 68 -3.95 10.23 17.35
C ASN A 68 -4.73 9.54 18.48
N GLU A 69 -5.14 10.32 19.48
CA GLU A 69 -6.02 9.90 20.57
C GLU A 69 -7.50 10.26 20.32
N ASN A 70 -7.80 11.02 19.24
CA ASN A 70 -9.14 11.47 18.95
C ASN A 70 -9.95 10.40 18.23
N THR A 71 -10.98 9.87 18.85
CA THR A 71 -11.86 8.84 18.29
C THR A 71 -12.65 9.31 17.08
N GLU A 72 -12.88 10.61 16.94
CA GLU A 72 -13.63 11.20 15.82
C GLU A 72 -12.82 11.28 14.53
N ASP A 73 -11.51 11.08 14.58
CA ASP A 73 -10.61 11.16 13.43
C ASP A 73 -10.25 9.78 12.85
N TYR A 74 -10.83 8.70 13.33
CA TYR A 74 -10.47 7.34 12.87
C TYR A 74 -10.61 7.20 11.35
N PHE A 75 -11.72 7.66 10.77
CA PHE A 75 -11.97 7.59 9.34
C PHE A 75 -11.20 8.60 8.49
N SER A 76 -10.40 9.48 9.12
CA SER A 76 -9.46 10.32 8.39
C SER A 76 -8.19 9.57 7.98
N PHE A 77 -7.97 8.38 8.53
CA PHE A 77 -6.84 7.52 8.18
C PHE A 77 -7.28 6.34 7.32
N PHE A 78 -6.50 6.04 6.31
CA PHE A 78 -6.71 4.88 5.43
C PHE A 78 -5.41 4.07 5.34
N ASN A 79 -5.34 2.99 6.08
CA ASN A 79 -4.19 2.09 6.17
C ASN A 79 -4.34 0.80 5.35
N ASP A 80 -5.56 0.47 4.94
CA ASP A 80 -5.91 -0.79 4.27
C ASP A 80 -5.98 -0.67 2.74
N LEU A 81 -5.17 0.21 2.16
CA LEU A 81 -5.20 0.51 0.72
C LEU A 81 -5.00 -0.75 -0.14
N LYS A 82 -4.08 -1.63 0.27
CA LYS A 82 -3.82 -2.90 -0.43
C LYS A 82 -5.01 -3.85 -0.34
N GLN A 83 -5.58 -4.04 0.85
CA GLN A 83 -6.73 -4.91 1.07
C GLN A 83 -7.97 -4.42 0.32
N TRP A 84 -8.22 -3.12 0.35
CA TRP A 84 -9.31 -2.52 -0.43
C TRP A 84 -9.14 -2.72 -1.93
N ALA A 85 -7.93 -2.53 -2.44
CA ALA A 85 -7.67 -2.74 -3.87
C ALA A 85 -7.88 -4.20 -4.32
N GLY A 86 -7.57 -5.15 -3.45
CA GLY A 86 -7.64 -6.59 -3.75
C GLY A 86 -8.98 -7.27 -3.45
N ASP A 87 -9.89 -6.64 -2.69
CA ASP A 87 -11.19 -7.24 -2.35
C ASP A 87 -12.32 -6.62 -3.17
N PRO A 88 -12.96 -7.39 -4.07
CA PRO A 88 -14.05 -6.89 -4.93
C PRO A 88 -15.33 -6.53 -4.18
N ARG A 89 -15.42 -6.77 -2.87
CA ARG A 89 -16.59 -6.49 -2.05
C ARG A 89 -16.36 -5.36 -1.06
N ARG A 90 -15.09 -4.97 -0.83
CA ARG A 90 -14.75 -4.05 0.24
C ARG A 90 -15.10 -2.62 -0.13
N GLN A 91 -15.96 -2.03 0.68
CA GLN A 91 -16.27 -0.60 0.67
C GLN A 91 -15.50 0.08 1.79
N VAL A 92 -15.11 1.33 1.59
CA VAL A 92 -14.37 2.11 2.60
C VAL A 92 -15.03 3.46 2.78
N ARG A 93 -15.22 3.84 4.03
CA ARG A 93 -15.66 5.17 4.41
C ARG A 93 -14.45 6.01 4.81
N ILE A 94 -14.30 7.15 4.18
CA ILE A 94 -13.32 8.18 4.53
C ILE A 94 -14.11 9.40 5.02
N ARG A 95 -13.68 9.96 6.15
CA ARG A 95 -14.15 11.25 6.63
C ARG A 95 -12.93 12.08 7.02
N ASP A 96 -12.72 13.18 6.33
CA ASP A 96 -11.58 14.04 6.63
C ASP A 96 -11.78 14.85 7.93
N LYS A 97 -10.71 15.51 8.38
CA LYS A 97 -10.75 16.32 9.62
C LYS A 97 -11.61 17.58 9.52
N LYS A 98 -12.09 17.93 8.32
CA LYS A 98 -13.03 19.03 8.07
C LYS A 98 -14.48 18.56 8.04
N GLY A 99 -14.70 17.25 8.01
CA GLY A 99 -16.02 16.62 8.01
C GLY A 99 -16.54 16.23 6.62
N ALA A 100 -15.76 16.40 5.55
CA ALA A 100 -16.13 15.89 4.24
C ALA A 100 -16.09 14.36 4.25
N GLU A 101 -17.16 13.73 3.74
CA GLU A 101 -17.29 12.27 3.71
C GLU A 101 -17.27 11.74 2.29
N ILE A 102 -16.54 10.65 2.08
CA ILE A 102 -16.50 9.87 0.85
C ILE A 102 -16.72 8.41 1.18
N ASN A 103 -17.69 7.79 0.51
CA ASN A 103 -17.89 6.34 0.55
C ASN A 103 -17.32 5.74 -0.73
N LEU A 104 -16.19 5.05 -0.60
CA LEU A 104 -15.56 4.38 -1.71
C LEU A 104 -16.24 3.05 -1.99
N SER A 105 -16.64 2.84 -3.23
CA SER A 105 -17.01 1.52 -3.74
C SER A 105 -15.80 0.59 -3.75
N PRO A 106 -15.99 -0.73 -3.93
CA PRO A 106 -14.89 -1.62 -4.25
C PRO A 106 -14.02 -1.05 -5.37
N TYR A 107 -12.71 -1.19 -5.26
CA TYR A 107 -11.77 -0.50 -6.15
C TYR A 107 -12.02 -0.76 -7.65
N GLU A 108 -12.33 -2.00 -8.02
CA GLU A 108 -12.63 -2.34 -9.42
C GLU A 108 -13.86 -1.60 -9.97
N MET A 109 -14.77 -1.14 -9.11
CA MET A 109 -16.00 -0.45 -9.48
C MET A 109 -15.84 1.08 -9.57
N LEU A 110 -14.70 1.66 -9.19
CA LEU A 110 -14.47 3.09 -9.36
C LEU A 110 -14.51 3.47 -10.84
N ASN A 111 -15.20 4.55 -11.17
CA ASN A 111 -15.28 5.11 -12.51
C ASN A 111 -14.23 6.21 -12.71
N ASP A 112 -14.02 6.59 -13.97
CA ASP A 112 -13.19 7.76 -14.28
C ASP A 112 -13.82 9.03 -13.66
N GLY A 113 -13.00 9.75 -12.89
CA GLY A 113 -13.40 10.96 -12.18
C GLY A 113 -13.87 10.72 -10.75
N ASP A 114 -14.05 9.48 -10.31
CA ASP A 114 -14.25 9.17 -8.91
C ASP A 114 -13.00 9.51 -8.10
N PHE A 115 -13.18 9.69 -6.78
CA PHE A 115 -12.05 9.91 -5.89
C PHE A 115 -11.22 8.61 -5.76
N ASP A 116 -10.00 8.63 -6.27
CA ASP A 116 -9.11 7.47 -6.29
C ASP A 116 -7.91 7.68 -5.33
N PRO A 117 -7.93 7.10 -4.13
CA PRO A 117 -6.82 7.18 -3.18
C PRO A 117 -5.51 6.60 -3.73
N ILE A 118 -5.56 5.62 -4.65
CA ILE A 118 -4.36 5.02 -5.25
C ILE A 118 -3.70 6.01 -6.22
N GLU A 119 -4.48 6.75 -7.01
CA GLU A 119 -3.97 7.83 -7.85
C GLU A 119 -3.30 8.91 -7.01
N ILE A 120 -3.96 9.32 -5.90
CA ILE A 120 -3.43 10.34 -4.99
C ILE A 120 -2.15 9.85 -4.31
N TYR A 121 -2.12 8.61 -3.85
CA TYR A 121 -0.94 8.01 -3.25
C TYR A 121 0.24 8.00 -4.24
N ALA A 122 -0.02 7.61 -5.50
CA ALA A 122 0.98 7.63 -6.57
C ALA A 122 1.47 9.05 -6.89
N TYR A 123 0.58 10.05 -6.86
CA TYR A 123 0.96 11.45 -7.04
C TYR A 123 1.99 11.89 -5.99
N TYR A 124 1.73 11.61 -4.70
CA TYR A 124 2.67 11.96 -3.64
C TYR A 124 3.97 11.16 -3.73
N ILE A 125 3.93 9.86 -4.05
CA ILE A 125 5.14 9.06 -4.33
C ILE A 125 5.97 9.73 -5.42
N GLY A 126 5.34 10.14 -6.51
CA GLY A 126 6.01 10.83 -7.61
C GLY A 126 6.66 12.15 -7.19
N LEU A 127 6.00 12.93 -6.32
CA LEU A 127 6.56 14.14 -5.74
C LEU A 127 7.80 13.84 -4.88
N TYR A 128 7.74 12.83 -4.02
CA TYR A 128 8.89 12.42 -3.20
C TYR A 128 10.07 11.96 -4.08
N ILE A 129 9.82 11.08 -5.05
CA ILE A 129 10.86 10.56 -5.94
C ILE A 129 11.54 11.70 -6.72
N ASN A 130 10.76 12.59 -7.32
CA ASN A 130 11.27 13.59 -8.26
C ASN A 130 11.69 14.93 -7.60
N ASN A 131 11.39 15.16 -6.32
CA ASN A 131 11.87 16.31 -5.57
C ASN A 131 13.08 15.99 -4.69
N MET A 132 13.18 14.78 -4.15
CA MET A 132 14.26 14.39 -3.24
C MET A 132 15.55 14.05 -3.99
N HIS A 133 15.47 13.60 -5.24
CA HIS A 133 16.61 13.25 -6.07
C HIS A 133 16.88 14.35 -7.10
N THR A 134 17.64 15.34 -6.69
CA THR A 134 17.74 16.67 -7.32
C THR A 134 18.38 16.76 -8.71
N LYS A 135 18.91 15.68 -9.27
CA LYS A 135 19.65 15.75 -10.56
C LYS A 135 18.89 15.22 -11.76
N HIS A 136 17.88 14.39 -11.54
CA HIS A 136 17.16 13.69 -12.61
C HIS A 136 15.68 13.59 -12.29
N ILE A 137 14.85 13.55 -13.31
CA ILE A 137 13.43 13.20 -13.22
C ILE A 137 13.28 11.76 -13.72
N TYR A 138 12.68 10.92 -12.89
CA TYR A 138 12.39 9.54 -13.24
C TYR A 138 11.10 9.48 -14.05
N LEU A 139 11.16 8.81 -15.20
CA LEU A 139 10.03 8.63 -16.12
C LEU A 139 9.63 7.17 -16.29
N LYS A 140 10.37 6.24 -15.70
CA LYS A 140 10.07 4.80 -15.78
C LYS A 140 9.88 4.23 -14.39
N TYR A 141 8.74 3.59 -14.22
CA TYR A 141 8.31 3.02 -12.95
C TYR A 141 7.92 1.57 -13.16
N LEU A 142 8.37 0.70 -12.27
CA LEU A 142 7.99 -0.70 -12.21
C LEU A 142 7.28 -0.95 -10.89
N LEU A 143 6.08 -1.52 -10.95
CA LEU A 143 5.30 -1.89 -9.78
C LEU A 143 5.32 -3.40 -9.61
N SER A 144 5.50 -3.86 -8.39
CA SER A 144 5.25 -5.24 -7.99
C SER A 144 3.86 -5.34 -7.34
N PHE A 145 3.27 -6.52 -7.42
CA PHE A 145 1.94 -6.77 -6.90
C PHE A 145 1.92 -8.06 -6.07
N PRO A 146 1.01 -8.15 -5.08
CA PRO A 146 0.66 -9.42 -4.46
C PRO A 146 0.18 -10.42 -5.51
N VAL A 147 0.51 -11.69 -5.33
CA VAL A 147 0.11 -12.75 -6.26
C VAL A 147 -1.39 -12.98 -6.30
N THR A 148 -2.09 -12.58 -5.23
CA THR A 148 -3.55 -12.70 -5.08
C THR A 148 -4.34 -11.71 -5.95
N TYR A 149 -3.70 -10.66 -6.47
CA TYR A 149 -4.40 -9.68 -7.30
C TYR A 149 -4.77 -10.22 -8.67
N THR A 150 -6.02 -10.05 -9.06
CA THR A 150 -6.48 -10.36 -10.42
C THR A 150 -5.78 -9.47 -11.46
N LYS A 151 -5.77 -9.91 -12.69
CA LYS A 151 -5.20 -9.11 -13.80
C LYS A 151 -5.90 -7.76 -13.93
N SER A 152 -7.22 -7.72 -13.79
CA SER A 152 -8.02 -6.48 -13.86
C SER A 152 -7.63 -5.48 -12.78
N VAL A 153 -7.45 -5.93 -11.55
CA VAL A 153 -6.99 -5.09 -10.43
C VAL A 153 -5.61 -4.52 -10.72
N ARG A 154 -4.65 -5.35 -11.17
CA ARG A 154 -3.30 -4.89 -11.50
C ARG A 154 -3.30 -3.85 -12.61
N GLU A 155 -4.04 -4.09 -13.69
CA GLU A 155 -4.17 -3.14 -14.81
C GLU A 155 -4.75 -1.80 -14.34
N LYS A 156 -5.78 -1.83 -13.47
CA LYS A 156 -6.39 -0.62 -12.92
C LYS A 156 -5.44 0.14 -12.00
N ILE A 157 -4.70 -0.54 -11.14
CA ILE A 157 -3.67 0.10 -10.28
C ILE A 157 -2.59 0.75 -11.15
N LEU A 158 -2.14 0.07 -12.21
CA LEU A 158 -1.17 0.67 -13.15
C LEU A 158 -1.70 1.95 -13.78
N GLU A 159 -3.00 1.99 -14.12
CA GLU A 159 -3.65 3.20 -14.66
C GLU A 159 -3.71 4.33 -13.64
N SER A 160 -4.15 4.05 -12.39
CA SER A 160 -4.18 5.03 -11.30
C SER A 160 -2.78 5.55 -10.98
N PHE A 161 -1.78 4.68 -10.90
CA PHE A 161 -0.38 5.07 -10.75
C PHE A 161 0.12 5.91 -11.92
N LYS A 162 -0.24 5.57 -13.16
CA LYS A 162 0.11 6.34 -14.33
C LYS A 162 -0.46 7.76 -14.29
N LYS A 163 -1.72 7.91 -13.87
CA LYS A 163 -2.38 9.21 -13.70
C LYS A 163 -1.67 10.04 -12.61
N GLY A 164 -1.52 9.50 -11.42
CA GLY A 164 -0.92 10.19 -10.27
C GLY A 164 0.54 10.56 -10.50
N LEU A 165 1.37 9.61 -10.97
CA LEU A 165 2.77 9.87 -11.29
C LEU A 165 2.93 10.91 -12.39
N ALA A 166 2.11 10.87 -13.44
CA ALA A 166 2.13 11.88 -14.50
C ALA A 166 1.77 13.27 -13.96
N GLN A 167 0.77 13.35 -13.05
CA GLN A 167 0.38 14.62 -12.43
C GLN A 167 1.46 15.17 -11.48
N SER A 168 2.33 14.33 -10.94
CA SER A 168 3.46 14.75 -10.10
C SER A 168 4.63 15.35 -10.88
N LEU A 169 4.69 15.16 -12.21
CA LEU A 169 5.75 15.69 -13.05
C LEU A 169 5.62 17.22 -13.22
N PRO A 170 6.73 17.96 -13.33
CA PRO A 170 6.66 19.39 -13.67
C PRO A 170 5.86 19.63 -14.94
N ALA A 171 5.10 20.73 -15.00
CA ALA A 171 4.26 21.06 -16.15
C ALA A 171 5.04 21.06 -17.47
N THR A 172 6.28 21.56 -17.47
CA THR A 172 7.16 21.55 -18.64
C THR A 172 7.49 20.14 -19.15
N VAL A 173 7.63 19.16 -18.27
CA VAL A 173 7.86 17.76 -18.63
C VAL A 173 6.54 17.11 -19.06
N ARG A 174 5.47 17.39 -18.35
CA ARG A 174 4.14 16.82 -18.60
C ARG A 174 3.55 17.23 -19.96
N THR A 175 3.89 18.43 -20.44
CA THR A 175 3.42 18.95 -21.73
C THR A 175 4.39 18.69 -22.88
N ASP A 176 5.59 18.17 -22.61
CA ASP A 176 6.58 17.82 -23.62
C ASP A 176 6.32 16.40 -24.14
N ALA A 177 6.02 16.29 -25.45
CA ALA A 177 5.69 15.01 -26.08
C ALA A 177 6.85 14.02 -26.06
N ASP A 178 8.09 14.47 -26.27
CA ASP A 178 9.29 13.61 -26.29
C ASP A 178 9.62 13.05 -24.90
N CYS A 179 9.33 13.84 -23.86
CA CYS A 179 9.44 13.37 -22.48
C CYS A 179 8.34 12.35 -22.16
N MET A 180 7.11 12.63 -22.55
CA MET A 180 5.97 11.76 -22.26
C MET A 180 5.97 10.47 -23.06
N GLU A 181 6.63 10.42 -24.21
CA GLU A 181 6.89 9.16 -24.95
C GLU A 181 7.75 8.19 -24.12
N LYS A 182 8.65 8.72 -23.28
CA LYS A 182 9.52 7.94 -22.39
C LYS A 182 8.89 7.59 -21.06
N PHE A 183 7.75 8.20 -20.72
CA PHE A 183 7.05 7.96 -19.48
C PHE A 183 6.34 6.61 -19.51
N GLN A 184 6.72 5.74 -18.58
CA GLN A 184 6.22 4.35 -18.52
C GLN A 184 5.95 3.96 -17.08
N VAL A 185 4.79 3.37 -16.85
CA VAL A 185 4.43 2.68 -15.60
C VAL A 185 4.04 1.27 -16.01
N GLN A 186 4.75 0.28 -15.52
CA GLN A 186 4.64 -1.09 -15.98
C GLN A 186 4.64 -2.07 -14.80
N GLU A 187 4.03 -3.22 -15.01
CA GLU A 187 4.16 -4.35 -14.10
C GLU A 187 5.60 -4.87 -14.13
N GLY A 188 6.17 -5.05 -12.96
CA GLY A 188 7.45 -5.70 -12.73
C GLY A 188 7.28 -7.18 -12.37
N ALA A 189 8.13 -7.70 -11.50
CA ALA A 189 7.96 -9.03 -10.94
C ALA A 189 6.89 -9.02 -9.82
N GLY A 190 6.26 -10.17 -9.55
CA GLY A 190 5.45 -10.35 -8.33
C GLY A 190 6.28 -10.08 -7.06
N GLU A 191 5.63 -9.63 -5.99
CA GLU A 191 6.35 -9.29 -4.73
C GLU A 191 7.23 -10.44 -4.24
N PRO A 192 6.74 -11.69 -4.07
CA PRO A 192 7.59 -12.79 -3.59
C PRO A 192 8.74 -13.14 -4.56
N ALA A 193 8.50 -13.02 -5.86
CA ALA A 193 9.53 -13.27 -6.87
C ALA A 193 10.64 -12.23 -6.83
N ALA A 194 10.30 -10.95 -6.66
CA ALA A 194 11.28 -9.88 -6.51
C ALA A 194 12.11 -10.07 -5.23
N TYR A 195 11.46 -10.48 -4.13
CA TYR A 195 12.14 -10.82 -2.88
C TYR A 195 13.09 -12.01 -3.05
N ALA A 196 12.65 -13.08 -3.75
CA ALA A 196 13.48 -14.25 -4.02
C ALA A 196 14.80 -13.88 -4.73
N VAL A 197 14.74 -12.99 -5.73
CA VAL A 197 15.96 -12.53 -6.42
C VAL A 197 16.94 -11.88 -5.45
N CYS A 198 16.45 -10.98 -4.60
CA CYS A 198 17.29 -10.29 -3.63
C CYS A 198 17.87 -11.26 -2.59
N ALA A 199 17.04 -12.12 -2.01
CA ALA A 199 17.45 -13.08 -0.98
C ALA A 199 18.48 -14.09 -1.51
N LEU A 200 18.22 -14.69 -2.68
CA LEU A 200 19.14 -15.65 -3.28
C LEU A 200 20.51 -15.02 -3.61
N GLN A 201 20.53 -13.74 -4.00
CA GLN A 201 21.79 -13.01 -4.22
C GLN A 201 22.51 -12.71 -2.90
N GLU A 202 21.81 -12.23 -1.91
CA GLU A 202 22.36 -11.90 -0.59
C GLU A 202 22.97 -13.13 0.09
N TYR A 203 22.28 -14.27 0.04
CA TYR A 203 22.78 -15.54 0.57
C TYR A 203 23.80 -16.22 -0.34
N LYS A 204 24.19 -15.58 -1.45
CA LYS A 204 25.19 -16.10 -2.41
C LYS A 204 24.83 -17.46 -3.00
N LEU A 205 23.57 -17.78 -3.07
CA LEU A 205 23.02 -19.01 -3.64
C LEU A 205 22.96 -18.90 -5.17
N MET A 206 24.07 -18.62 -5.82
CA MET A 206 24.12 -18.43 -7.28
C MET A 206 24.34 -19.76 -7.98
N PRO A 207 23.48 -20.16 -8.95
CA PRO A 207 23.64 -21.42 -9.65
C PRO A 207 24.92 -21.43 -10.49
N VAL A 208 25.68 -22.52 -10.42
CA VAL A 208 26.91 -22.73 -11.19
C VAL A 208 26.64 -23.71 -12.32
N ALA A 209 27.24 -23.46 -13.49
CA ALA A 209 27.07 -24.30 -14.70
C ALA A 209 25.58 -24.62 -14.99
N ASP A 210 25.24 -25.91 -15.02
CA ASP A 210 23.89 -26.42 -15.31
C ASP A 210 23.04 -26.65 -14.06
N GLU A 211 23.49 -26.12 -12.91
CA GLU A 211 22.75 -26.23 -11.65
C GLU A 211 21.42 -25.50 -11.72
N LYS A 212 20.42 -26.11 -11.09
CA LYS A 212 19.09 -25.55 -10.88
C LYS A 212 18.82 -25.49 -9.38
N ILE A 213 18.57 -24.31 -8.85
CA ILE A 213 18.19 -24.11 -7.45
C ILE A 213 16.67 -23.98 -7.42
N ILE A 214 16.03 -24.91 -6.73
CA ILE A 214 14.59 -24.81 -6.42
C ILE A 214 14.47 -23.97 -5.15
N TYR A 215 13.60 -22.97 -5.18
CA TYR A 215 13.33 -22.12 -4.02
C TYR A 215 11.85 -22.06 -3.70
N GLY A 216 11.55 -21.76 -2.45
CA GLY A 216 10.25 -21.33 -1.98
C GLY A 216 10.40 -20.06 -1.15
N VAL A 217 9.51 -19.10 -1.37
CA VAL A 217 9.37 -17.90 -0.57
C VAL A 217 8.05 -17.97 0.16
N PHE A 218 8.06 -17.66 1.44
CA PHE A 218 6.89 -17.44 2.26
C PHE A 218 7.01 -16.06 2.88
N ASP A 219 6.17 -15.13 2.43
CA ASP A 219 6.13 -13.75 2.89
C ASP A 219 4.89 -13.55 3.76
N PHE A 220 5.09 -13.45 5.07
CA PHE A 220 4.07 -13.15 6.05
C PHE A 220 4.14 -11.67 6.40
N GLY A 221 3.31 -10.87 5.71
CA GLY A 221 3.24 -9.43 5.88
C GLY A 221 2.31 -8.97 7.01
N GLY A 222 2.07 -7.67 7.09
CA GLY A 222 1.12 -7.07 8.03
C GLY A 222 -0.32 -7.47 7.73
N GLY A 223 -0.76 -7.39 6.49
CA GLY A 223 -2.15 -7.66 6.08
C GLY A 223 -2.35 -8.89 5.20
N THR A 224 -1.29 -9.40 4.56
CA THR A 224 -1.36 -10.53 3.62
C THR A 224 -0.26 -11.54 3.89
N THR A 225 -0.49 -12.76 3.41
CA THR A 225 0.54 -13.79 3.28
C THR A 225 0.65 -14.16 1.80
N ASP A 226 1.86 -14.14 1.27
CA ASP A 226 2.14 -14.53 -0.10
C ASP A 226 3.21 -15.62 -0.14
N PHE A 227 3.10 -16.55 -1.09
CA PHE A 227 4.13 -17.55 -1.32
C PHE A 227 4.39 -17.76 -2.81
N ASP A 228 5.63 -18.10 -3.13
CA ASP A 228 6.09 -18.33 -4.51
C ASP A 228 7.11 -19.46 -4.54
N PHE A 229 7.01 -20.29 -5.57
CA PHE A 229 7.92 -21.38 -5.83
C PHE A 229 8.51 -21.26 -7.22
N GLY A 230 9.80 -21.45 -7.33
CA GLY A 230 10.45 -21.31 -8.62
C GLY A 230 11.77 -22.06 -8.74
N ILE A 231 12.33 -21.96 -9.91
CA ILE A 231 13.64 -22.48 -10.26
C ILE A 231 14.54 -21.33 -10.68
N TRP A 232 15.66 -21.17 -10.00
CA TRP A 232 16.73 -20.28 -10.41
C TRP A 232 17.81 -21.07 -11.11
N ARG A 233 18.19 -20.62 -12.30
CA ARG A 233 19.25 -21.24 -13.12
C ARG A 233 20.01 -20.19 -13.92
N LYS A 234 21.16 -20.57 -14.48
CA LYS A 234 21.81 -19.76 -15.49
C LYS A 234 20.94 -19.63 -16.74
N ALA A 235 21.05 -18.47 -17.37
CA ALA A 235 20.43 -18.27 -18.67
C ALA A 235 21.05 -19.20 -19.71
N SER A 236 20.19 -19.81 -20.54
CA SER A 236 20.61 -20.74 -21.59
C SER A 236 19.75 -20.55 -22.83
N GLY A 237 20.38 -20.62 -24.01
CA GLY A 237 19.69 -20.49 -25.28
C GLY A 237 19.57 -19.06 -25.84
N PRO A 238 19.11 -18.92 -27.07
CA PRO A 238 19.17 -17.67 -27.83
C PRO A 238 18.31 -16.55 -27.27
N LYS A 239 17.15 -16.89 -26.69
CA LYS A 239 16.19 -15.91 -26.14
C LYS A 239 16.67 -15.29 -24.83
N GLU A 240 17.54 -15.97 -24.09
CA GLU A 240 18.01 -15.59 -22.76
C GLU A 240 19.41 -14.95 -22.77
N ARG A 241 20.03 -14.74 -23.92
CA ARG A 241 21.41 -14.22 -24.07
C ARG A 241 21.67 -12.88 -23.38
N ARG A 242 20.63 -12.11 -23.10
CA ARG A 242 20.73 -10.79 -22.42
C ARG A 242 20.85 -10.93 -20.92
N TYR A 243 20.54 -12.08 -20.36
CA TYR A 243 20.46 -12.31 -18.94
C TYR A 243 21.57 -13.24 -18.47
N ARG A 244 22.02 -13.07 -17.27
CA ARG A 244 22.99 -13.98 -16.63
C ARG A 244 22.27 -15.17 -15.99
N TYR A 245 21.10 -14.90 -15.41
CA TYR A 245 20.27 -15.86 -14.71
C TYR A 245 18.80 -15.70 -15.11
N VAL A 246 18.05 -16.76 -14.91
CA VAL A 246 16.61 -16.80 -15.17
C VAL A 246 15.92 -17.43 -13.97
N ILE A 247 14.84 -16.82 -13.55
CA ILE A 247 13.88 -17.41 -12.61
C ILE A 247 12.67 -17.89 -13.41
N HIS A 248 12.26 -19.11 -13.17
CA HIS A 248 11.06 -19.70 -13.73
C HIS A 248 10.12 -20.05 -12.57
N HIS A 249 9.03 -19.31 -12.43
CA HIS A 249 7.97 -19.56 -11.45
C HIS A 249 7.12 -20.73 -11.91
N PHE A 250 6.72 -21.60 -10.97
CA PHE A 250 5.84 -22.73 -11.28
C PHE A 250 4.70 -22.90 -10.26
N GLY A 251 4.62 -22.10 -9.23
CA GLY A 251 3.53 -22.09 -8.26
C GLY A 251 3.58 -20.86 -7.39
N ASP A 252 2.44 -20.24 -7.22
CA ASP A 252 2.26 -19.06 -6.37
C ASP A 252 0.89 -19.12 -5.70
N GLY A 253 0.71 -18.36 -4.65
CA GLY A 253 -0.55 -18.23 -3.94
C GLY A 253 -0.42 -17.28 -2.75
N GLY A 254 -1.53 -17.07 -2.06
CA GLY A 254 -1.53 -16.20 -0.89
C GLY A 254 -2.90 -16.11 -0.24
N ASP A 255 -2.94 -15.41 0.89
CA ASP A 255 -4.16 -15.06 1.61
C ASP A 255 -4.17 -13.56 1.89
N ALA A 256 -5.24 -12.89 1.48
CA ALA A 256 -5.40 -11.43 1.61
C ALA A 256 -5.79 -10.99 3.03
N TYR A 257 -6.09 -11.92 3.91
CA TYR A 257 -6.53 -11.68 5.29
C TYR A 257 -5.74 -12.49 6.34
N LEU A 258 -4.59 -13.00 5.97
CA LEU A 258 -3.69 -13.70 6.87
C LEU A 258 -2.37 -12.93 7.00
N GLY A 259 -2.41 -11.86 7.75
CA GLY A 259 -1.25 -11.04 8.09
C GLY A 259 -1.18 -10.79 9.59
N GLY A 260 -0.09 -10.16 10.03
CA GLY A 260 0.13 -9.87 11.46
C GLY A 260 -0.96 -9.00 12.07
N GLU A 261 -1.40 -7.97 11.37
CA GLU A 261 -2.48 -7.07 11.83
C GLU A 261 -3.82 -7.80 11.91
N ASN A 262 -4.15 -8.64 10.93
CA ASN A 262 -5.38 -9.42 10.97
C ASN A 262 -5.39 -10.42 12.13
N LEU A 263 -4.24 -11.02 12.45
CA LEU A 263 -4.13 -11.89 13.64
C LEU A 263 -4.31 -11.10 14.94
N LEU A 264 -3.81 -9.86 15.01
CA LEU A 264 -4.05 -8.98 16.17
C LEU A 264 -5.51 -8.58 16.27
N GLU A 265 -6.19 -8.26 15.17
CA GLU A 265 -7.64 -7.99 15.14
C GLU A 265 -8.44 -9.19 15.66
N LEU A 266 -8.14 -10.39 15.17
CA LEU A 266 -8.79 -11.63 15.63
C LEU A 266 -8.54 -11.88 17.11
N LEU A 267 -7.32 -11.68 17.60
CA LEU A 267 -6.98 -11.83 19.02
C LEU A 267 -7.71 -10.81 19.87
N ALA A 268 -7.73 -9.53 19.45
CA ALA A 268 -8.45 -8.46 20.13
C ALA A 268 -9.95 -8.78 20.21
N PHE A 269 -10.52 -9.32 19.13
CA PHE A 269 -11.93 -9.72 19.11
C PHE A 269 -12.22 -10.89 20.06
N GLU A 270 -11.33 -11.89 20.17
CA GLU A 270 -11.49 -12.97 21.15
C GLU A 270 -11.41 -12.45 22.59
N VAL A 271 -10.49 -11.53 22.88
CA VAL A 271 -10.42 -10.86 24.20
C VAL A 271 -11.68 -10.05 24.45
N PHE A 272 -12.19 -9.31 23.47
CA PHE A 272 -13.44 -8.57 23.55
C PHE A 272 -14.62 -9.50 23.87
N LYS A 273 -14.78 -10.60 23.16
CA LYS A 273 -15.85 -11.60 23.43
C LYS A 273 -15.75 -12.15 24.85
N ALA A 274 -14.57 -12.53 25.30
CA ALA A 274 -14.35 -13.08 26.64
C ALA A 274 -14.73 -12.08 27.75
N ASN A 275 -14.67 -10.76 27.49
CA ASN A 275 -14.99 -9.69 28.44
C ASN A 275 -16.34 -9.00 28.15
N SER A 276 -17.16 -9.54 27.28
CA SER A 276 -18.40 -8.92 26.77
C SER A 276 -19.36 -8.45 27.87
N SER A 277 -19.44 -9.17 29.00
CA SER A 277 -20.30 -8.80 30.15
C SER A 277 -19.88 -7.49 30.83
N VAL A 278 -18.58 -7.21 30.92
CA VAL A 278 -18.03 -5.96 31.49
C VAL A 278 -18.16 -4.83 30.49
N LEU A 279 -17.78 -5.08 29.25
CA LEU A 279 -17.81 -4.10 28.16
C LEU A 279 -19.23 -3.61 27.86
N ARG A 280 -20.22 -4.49 27.97
CA ARG A 280 -21.64 -4.11 27.87
C ARG A 280 -22.07 -3.11 28.95
N LYS A 281 -21.64 -3.31 30.20
CA LYS A 281 -21.93 -2.38 31.30
C LYS A 281 -21.32 -1.01 31.08
N SER A 282 -20.13 -0.99 30.46
CA SER A 282 -19.40 0.22 30.13
C SER A 282 -19.80 0.83 28.79
N LYS A 283 -20.73 0.20 28.05
CA LYS A 283 -21.17 0.59 26.70
C LYS A 283 -20.04 0.72 25.69
N ILE A 284 -18.99 -0.09 25.85
CA ILE A 284 -17.86 -0.13 24.92
C ILE A 284 -18.25 -1.01 23.75
N THR A 285 -18.17 -0.47 22.55
CA THR A 285 -18.48 -1.16 21.29
C THR A 285 -17.20 -1.54 20.54
N PHE A 286 -17.34 -2.48 19.62
CA PHE A 286 -16.24 -3.04 18.83
C PHE A 286 -16.73 -3.35 17.41
N PRO A 287 -15.93 -3.21 16.36
CA PRO A 287 -16.35 -3.62 15.02
C PRO A 287 -16.31 -5.15 14.90
N LEU A 288 -17.02 -5.69 13.92
CA LEU A 288 -16.92 -7.10 13.57
C LEU A 288 -15.74 -7.28 12.60
N PRO A 289 -14.64 -7.92 13.03
CA PRO A 289 -13.51 -8.11 12.12
C PRO A 289 -13.89 -8.96 10.91
N PRO A 290 -13.24 -8.77 9.75
CA PRO A 290 -13.42 -9.63 8.60
C PRO A 290 -13.29 -11.10 8.96
N GLN A 291 -14.15 -11.96 8.39
CA GLN A 291 -14.20 -13.41 8.64
C GLN A 291 -14.70 -13.83 10.03
N CYS A 292 -14.99 -12.90 10.95
CA CYS A 292 -15.60 -13.22 12.22
C CYS A 292 -17.12 -13.36 12.11
N GLN A 293 -17.69 -14.14 13.00
CA GLN A 293 -19.14 -14.33 13.10
C GLN A 293 -19.69 -13.63 14.34
N HIS A 294 -20.93 -13.19 14.23
CA HIS A 294 -21.70 -12.70 15.37
C HIS A 294 -21.80 -13.76 16.48
N PHE A 295 -21.85 -13.33 17.72
CA PHE A 295 -22.02 -14.19 18.89
C PHE A 295 -23.26 -13.76 19.69
N GLY A 296 -23.79 -14.68 20.50
CA GLY A 296 -25.04 -14.44 21.20
C GLY A 296 -25.01 -13.19 22.09
N GLY A 297 -25.93 -12.27 21.84
CA GLY A 297 -26.08 -11.04 22.59
C GLY A 297 -25.10 -9.92 22.22
N ASP A 298 -24.53 -9.95 21.04
CA ASP A 298 -23.59 -8.93 20.56
C ASP A 298 -24.23 -7.71 19.89
N GLU A 299 -25.57 -7.71 19.72
CA GLU A 299 -26.30 -6.66 18.97
C GLU A 299 -26.08 -5.24 19.50
N VAL A 300 -25.75 -5.11 20.79
CA VAL A 300 -25.44 -3.82 21.44
C VAL A 300 -23.93 -3.59 21.62
N LEU A 301 -23.12 -4.55 21.24
CA LEU A 301 -21.66 -4.52 21.39
C LEU A 301 -20.95 -4.33 20.05
N ILE A 302 -21.54 -4.78 18.96
CA ILE A 302 -20.96 -4.63 17.61
C ILE A 302 -21.47 -3.34 16.97
N SER A 303 -20.56 -2.54 16.44
CA SER A 303 -20.84 -1.25 15.80
C SER A 303 -19.76 -0.92 14.77
N GLU A 304 -20.16 -0.27 13.69
CA GLU A 304 -19.27 0.27 12.65
C GLU A 304 -18.91 1.75 12.89
N SER A 305 -19.04 2.21 14.14
CA SER A 305 -18.71 3.60 14.51
C SER A 305 -17.21 3.83 14.58
N GLN A 306 -16.77 5.09 14.42
CA GLN A 306 -15.37 5.46 14.62
C GLN A 306 -14.85 5.08 16.01
N GLU A 307 -15.70 5.23 17.04
CA GLU A 307 -15.38 4.83 18.40
C GLU A 307 -15.10 3.32 18.51
N ALA A 308 -15.93 2.47 17.87
CA ALA A 308 -15.74 1.03 17.87
C ALA A 308 -14.40 0.62 17.22
N TRP A 309 -14.07 1.20 16.08
CA TRP A 309 -12.80 0.99 15.39
C TRP A 309 -11.60 1.49 16.21
N THR A 310 -11.74 2.63 16.89
CA THR A 310 -10.69 3.12 17.81
C THR A 310 -10.49 2.17 18.98
N ASN A 311 -11.58 1.64 19.56
CA ASN A 311 -11.50 0.66 20.64
C ASN A 311 -10.77 -0.60 20.21
N MET A 312 -11.02 -1.09 18.98
CA MET A 312 -10.29 -2.24 18.43
C MET A 312 -8.80 -1.93 18.34
N ARG A 313 -8.43 -0.78 17.77
CA ARG A 313 -7.03 -0.35 17.67
C ARG A 313 -6.34 -0.34 19.03
N HIS A 314 -6.94 0.29 20.05
CA HIS A 314 -6.37 0.34 21.39
C HIS A 314 -6.24 -1.05 22.04
N MET A 315 -7.07 -2.00 21.66
CA MET A 315 -6.98 -3.36 22.17
C MET A 315 -5.89 -4.20 21.46
N MET A 316 -5.51 -3.79 20.25
CA MET A 316 -4.41 -4.41 19.50
C MET A 316 -3.03 -3.92 19.97
N GLU A 317 -2.93 -2.72 20.52
CA GLU A 317 -1.73 -2.15 21.13
C GLU A 317 -1.43 -2.74 22.52
#